data_5b30b87f3a5864fc7e05560365b1b3c4
#
_entry.id   5b30b87f3a5864fc7e05560365b1b3c4
#
_cell.length_a   1.000
_cell.length_b   1.000
_cell.length_c   1.000
_cell.angle_alpha   90.00
_cell.angle_beta   90.00
_cell.angle_gamma   90.00
#
_symmetry.space_group_name_H-M   'P 1'
#
loop_
_entity.id
_entity.type
_entity.pdbx_description
1 polymer ?
#
loop_
_entity_poly.entity_id
_entity_poly.type
_entity_poly.pdbx_seq_one_letter_code
_entity_poly.pdbx_strand_id
1 'polypeptide(L)'
;MPARPTARISRRRFTRAVAGTTAAAAIAPFHVRAAAKSPAKRKRVALVTTIVRKFSHGQHFVDRLLEGYGWHGQHHESPLELVSLFAEQSPEGDLCRDRSQRHGVKLCPTIAETLTLGTSRLAVDGVLIIGEHGD
;
A
#
# COMPACT_ATOMS: atom_id res chain seq x y z
N MET A 1 50.68 -38.73 43.29
CA MET A 1 49.48 -37.86 43.41
C MET A 1 48.34 -38.50 42.61
N PRO A 2 47.25 -38.96 43.25
CA PRO A 2 46.14 -39.58 42.54
C PRO A 2 45.15 -38.52 41.96
N ALA A 3 44.77 -38.74 40.71
CA ALA A 3 43.85 -37.88 39.97
C ALA A 3 42.40 -37.95 40.55
N ARG A 4 41.76 -36.81 40.71
CA ARG A 4 40.36 -36.70 41.14
C ARG A 4 39.41 -37.09 39.99
N PRO A 5 38.40 -37.92 40.22
CA PRO A 5 37.40 -38.25 39.20
C PRO A 5 36.43 -37.07 39.00
N THR A 6 36.29 -36.59 37.79
CA THR A 6 35.24 -35.65 37.41
C THR A 6 33.90 -36.38 37.24
N ALA A 7 32.97 -36.15 38.17
CA ALA A 7 31.64 -36.70 38.07
C ALA A 7 30.85 -36.01 36.93
N ARG A 8 30.55 -36.76 35.85
CA ARG A 8 29.63 -36.34 34.79
C ARG A 8 28.18 -36.38 35.30
N ILE A 9 27.58 -35.22 35.45
CA ILE A 9 26.13 -35.10 35.77
C ILE A 9 25.31 -35.46 34.51
N SER A 10 24.55 -36.56 34.58
CA SER A 10 23.71 -36.99 33.47
C SER A 10 22.47 -36.09 33.32
N ARG A 11 22.05 -35.85 32.07
CA ARG A 11 20.88 -35.01 31.73
C ARG A 11 19.58 -35.44 32.46
N ARG A 12 19.46 -36.70 32.85
CA ARG A 12 18.30 -37.23 33.59
C ARG A 12 18.23 -36.81 35.07
N ARG A 13 19.34 -36.39 35.69
CA ARG A 13 19.34 -35.90 37.07
C ARG A 13 19.00 -34.41 37.18
N PHE A 14 19.15 -33.66 36.11
CA PHE A 14 18.82 -32.24 36.08
C PHE A 14 17.30 -31.97 36.08
N THR A 15 16.51 -32.87 35.48
CA THR A 15 15.05 -32.73 35.40
C THR A 15 14.28 -33.07 36.66
N ARG A 16 14.92 -33.68 37.70
CA ARG A 16 14.25 -34.05 38.95
C ARG A 16 14.46 -33.10 40.14
N ALA A 17 15.25 -32.06 39.96
CA ALA A 17 15.59 -31.11 41.03
C ALA A 17 14.78 -29.78 40.96
N VAL A 18 13.83 -29.65 40.04
CA VAL A 18 13.00 -28.43 39.87
C VAL A 18 11.52 -28.72 40.14
N ALA A 19 11.24 -29.60 41.09
CA ALA A 19 9.88 -29.79 41.61
C ALA A 19 9.79 -29.20 43.03
N GLY A 20 9.94 -27.90 43.12
CA GLY A 20 9.76 -27.13 44.35
C GLY A 20 8.86 -25.93 44.05
N THR A 21 7.64 -26.02 44.60
CA THR A 21 6.59 -25.01 44.73
C THR A 21 7.05 -23.57 44.56
N THR A 22 6.70 -22.97 43.45
CA THR A 22 6.56 -21.53 43.35
C THR A 22 5.12 -21.24 42.94
N ALA A 23 4.38 -20.58 43.84
CA ALA A 23 3.10 -19.94 43.54
C ALA A 23 3.34 -18.95 42.37
N ALA A 24 2.96 -19.36 41.18
CA ALA A 24 2.99 -18.51 40.02
C ALA A 24 1.87 -17.46 40.16
N ALA A 25 2.20 -16.27 40.64
CA ALA A 25 1.38 -15.10 40.37
C ALA A 25 1.28 -14.98 38.86
N ALA A 26 0.10 -15.23 38.31
CA ALA A 26 -0.20 -15.04 36.89
C ALA A 26 -0.12 -13.55 36.60
N ILE A 27 1.06 -13.07 36.20
CA ILE A 27 1.21 -11.79 35.54
C ILE A 27 0.63 -12.01 34.14
N ALA A 28 -0.67 -11.72 33.98
CA ALA A 28 -1.28 -11.64 32.67
C ALA A 28 -0.50 -10.58 31.87
N PRO A 29 0.07 -10.93 30.69
CA PRO A 29 0.70 -9.93 29.87
C PRO A 29 -0.42 -8.93 29.47
N PHE A 30 -0.34 -7.72 29.97
CA PHE A 30 -1.11 -6.61 29.43
C PHE A 30 -0.69 -6.45 27.98
N HIS A 31 -1.35 -7.13 27.06
CA HIS A 31 -1.27 -6.81 25.65
C HIS A 31 -1.93 -5.44 25.50
N VAL A 32 -1.14 -4.39 25.63
CA VAL A 32 -1.52 -3.08 25.11
C VAL A 32 -1.70 -3.29 23.62
N ARG A 33 -2.91 -3.66 23.24
CA ARG A 33 -3.33 -3.66 21.84
C ARG A 33 -3.26 -2.22 21.40
N ALA A 34 -2.12 -1.82 20.80
CA ALA A 34 -2.02 -0.55 20.14
C ALA A 34 -3.25 -0.48 19.22
N ALA A 35 -4.15 0.46 19.51
CA ALA A 35 -5.32 0.67 18.67
C ALA A 35 -4.77 0.94 17.28
N ALA A 36 -4.94 -0.04 16.37
CA ALA A 36 -4.56 0.11 14.98
C ALA A 36 -5.34 1.33 14.50
N LYS A 37 -4.61 2.43 14.27
CA LYS A 37 -5.17 3.65 13.71
C LYS A 37 -5.89 3.23 12.44
N SER A 38 -7.21 3.33 12.40
CA SER A 38 -7.98 3.02 11.20
C SER A 38 -7.31 3.71 10.03
N PRO A 39 -7.03 3.00 8.91
CA PRO A 39 -6.36 3.61 7.78
C PRO A 39 -7.14 4.86 7.40
N ALA A 40 -6.49 6.02 7.46
CA ALA A 40 -7.12 7.28 7.09
C ALA A 40 -7.63 7.12 5.65
N LYS A 41 -8.91 7.45 5.41
CA LYS A 41 -9.52 7.36 4.09
C LYS A 41 -8.65 8.15 3.11
N ARG A 42 -8.15 7.49 2.07
CA ARG A 42 -7.33 8.14 1.03
C ARG A 42 -8.13 9.26 0.37
N LYS A 43 -7.45 10.35 0.04
CA LYS A 43 -8.06 11.47 -0.71
C LYS A 43 -8.29 11.04 -2.15
N ARG A 44 -9.50 11.28 -2.63
CA ARG A 44 -9.93 10.92 -3.99
C ARG A 44 -9.44 11.98 -4.98
N VAL A 45 -8.73 11.56 -6.01
CA VAL A 45 -8.21 12.47 -7.03
C VAL A 45 -8.67 12.07 -8.42
N ALA A 46 -8.88 13.10 -9.26
CA ALA A 46 -9.03 12.95 -10.69
C ALA A 46 -7.69 13.22 -11.38
N LEU A 47 -7.45 12.59 -12.52
CA LEU A 47 -6.31 12.89 -13.38
C LEU A 47 -6.80 13.30 -14.76
N VAL A 48 -6.31 14.44 -15.22
CA VAL A 48 -6.56 15.00 -16.56
C VAL A 48 -5.21 15.05 -17.28
N THR A 49 -5.12 14.41 -18.43
CA THR A 49 -3.87 14.34 -19.19
C THR A 49 -4.12 14.46 -20.69
N THR A 50 -3.10 14.81 -21.45
CA THR A 50 -3.16 14.76 -22.92
C THR A 50 -3.19 13.30 -23.38
N ILE A 51 -2.32 12.44 -22.84
CA ILE A 51 -2.15 11.06 -23.30
C ILE A 51 -1.57 10.19 -22.20
N VAL A 52 -1.89 8.89 -22.22
CA VAL A 52 -1.24 7.87 -21.38
C VAL A 52 -0.64 6.80 -22.28
N ARG A 53 0.60 6.99 -22.66
CA ARG A 53 1.36 6.03 -23.47
C ARG A 53 2.63 5.57 -22.75
N LYS A 54 3.23 4.49 -23.23
CA LYS A 54 4.49 3.97 -22.67
C LYS A 54 5.55 5.07 -22.59
N PHE A 55 6.12 5.26 -21.38
CA PHE A 55 7.12 6.25 -21.02
C PHE A 55 6.65 7.71 -21.01
N SER A 56 5.35 7.99 -21.13
CA SER A 56 4.82 9.34 -20.91
C SER A 56 4.76 9.72 -19.44
N HIS A 57 4.74 11.02 -19.14
CA HIS A 57 4.48 11.49 -17.77
C HIS A 57 3.10 11.05 -17.31
N GLY A 58 2.08 11.07 -18.19
CA GLY A 58 0.75 10.55 -17.89
C GLY A 58 0.78 9.13 -17.38
N GLN A 59 1.53 8.21 -18.04
CA GLN A 59 1.72 6.85 -17.56
C GLN A 59 2.37 6.82 -16.18
N HIS A 60 3.47 7.55 -15.98
CA HIS A 60 4.18 7.52 -14.71
C HIS A 60 3.32 7.94 -13.52
N PHE A 61 2.47 8.96 -13.70
CA PHE A 61 1.57 9.39 -12.65
C PHE A 61 0.42 8.40 -12.43
N VAL A 62 -0.21 7.91 -13.50
CA VAL A 62 -1.28 6.92 -13.42
C VAL A 62 -0.80 5.66 -12.71
N ASP A 63 0.30 5.07 -13.18
CA ASP A 63 0.83 3.82 -12.61
C ASP A 63 1.25 3.99 -11.14
N ARG A 64 1.87 5.11 -10.76
CA ARG A 64 2.23 5.38 -9.35
C ARG A 64 1.02 5.57 -8.43
N LEU A 65 -0.05 6.15 -8.93
CA LEU A 65 -1.29 6.31 -8.16
C LEU A 65 -2.01 4.98 -7.97
N LEU A 66 -1.96 4.10 -8.97
CA LEU A 66 -2.66 2.82 -9.00
C LEU A 66 -1.86 1.68 -8.38
N GLU A 67 -0.59 1.58 -8.71
CA GLU A 67 0.27 0.45 -8.37
C GLU A 67 1.31 0.80 -7.30
N GLY A 68 1.45 2.09 -6.95
CA GLY A 68 2.48 2.54 -6.04
C GLY A 68 3.84 2.77 -6.72
N TYR A 69 4.87 2.90 -5.92
CA TYR A 69 6.22 3.21 -6.42
C TYR A 69 7.31 2.65 -5.52
N GLY A 70 8.47 2.37 -6.10
CA GLY A 70 9.66 1.96 -5.38
C GLY A 70 10.42 3.17 -4.84
N TRP A 71 10.83 3.15 -3.56
CA TRP A 71 11.68 4.15 -2.96
C TRP A 71 12.56 3.51 -1.88
N HIS A 72 13.87 3.76 -1.91
CA HIS A 72 14.85 3.17 -0.99
C HIS A 72 14.73 1.64 -0.85
N GLY A 73 14.50 0.93 -1.97
CA GLY A 73 14.36 -0.52 -1.99
C GLY A 73 13.05 -1.06 -1.41
N GLN A 74 12.09 -0.20 -1.10
CA GLN A 74 10.78 -0.56 -0.58
C GLN A 74 9.67 -0.14 -1.54
N HIS A 75 8.56 -0.87 -1.52
CA HIS A 75 7.35 -0.50 -2.23
C HIS A 75 6.49 0.40 -1.36
N HIS A 76 5.97 1.48 -1.94
CA HIS A 76 5.08 2.43 -1.29
C HIS A 76 3.77 2.54 -2.06
N GLU A 77 2.65 2.37 -1.36
CA GLU A 77 1.35 2.67 -1.93
C GLU A 77 1.11 4.17 -1.98
N SER A 78 0.34 4.62 -2.96
CA SER A 78 -0.06 6.03 -3.03
C SER A 78 -0.97 6.40 -1.85
N PRO A 79 -0.75 7.54 -1.19
CA PRO A 79 -1.68 8.08 -0.19
C PRO A 79 -2.95 8.65 -0.82
N LEU A 80 -3.00 8.74 -2.15
CA LEU A 80 -4.12 9.23 -2.94
C LEU A 80 -4.81 8.06 -3.65
N GLU A 81 -6.11 8.19 -3.87
CA GLU A 81 -6.94 7.24 -4.62
C GLU A 81 -7.33 7.86 -5.95
N LEU A 82 -6.80 7.35 -7.06
CA LEU A 82 -7.22 7.76 -8.39
C LEU A 82 -8.60 7.15 -8.69
N VAL A 83 -9.63 7.99 -8.81
CA VAL A 83 -11.02 7.54 -9.00
C VAL A 83 -11.54 7.79 -10.41
N SER A 84 -10.96 8.75 -11.12
CA SER A 84 -11.35 9.12 -12.49
C SER A 84 -10.17 9.60 -13.31
N LEU A 85 -10.24 9.34 -14.60
CA LEU A 85 -9.21 9.64 -15.58
C LEU A 85 -9.86 10.22 -16.85
N PHE A 86 -9.27 11.30 -17.36
CA PHE A 86 -9.53 11.83 -18.70
C PHE A 86 -8.22 11.90 -19.46
N ALA A 87 -8.21 11.35 -20.67
CA ALA A 87 -7.14 11.57 -21.63
C ALA A 87 -7.73 12.20 -22.89
N GLU A 88 -7.13 13.30 -23.34
CA GLU A 88 -7.56 14.02 -24.54
C GLU A 88 -7.36 13.18 -25.80
N GLN A 89 -6.29 12.41 -25.83
CA GLN A 89 -5.89 11.57 -26.96
C GLN A 89 -5.84 10.11 -26.54
N SER A 90 -6.36 9.23 -27.40
CA SER A 90 -6.32 7.78 -27.21
C SER A 90 -5.86 7.08 -28.51
N PRO A 91 -4.59 7.27 -28.91
CA PRO A 91 -4.03 6.62 -30.09
C PRO A 91 -3.85 5.13 -29.87
N GLU A 92 -3.38 4.45 -30.92
CA GLU A 92 -2.93 3.05 -30.79
C GLU A 92 -1.82 2.95 -29.74
N GLY A 93 -1.95 1.97 -28.82
CA GLY A 93 -1.03 1.81 -27.69
C GLY A 93 -1.34 2.67 -26.47
N ASP A 94 -2.48 3.40 -26.47
CA ASP A 94 -2.97 4.08 -25.28
C ASP A 94 -3.24 3.10 -24.13
N LEU A 95 -2.83 3.49 -22.94
CA LEU A 95 -2.92 2.65 -21.74
C LEU A 95 -4.12 3.00 -20.85
N CYS A 96 -4.87 4.07 -21.14
CA CYS A 96 -5.97 4.55 -20.29
C CYS A 96 -7.03 3.46 -20.08
N ARG A 97 -7.46 2.81 -21.14
CA ARG A 97 -8.50 1.78 -21.09
C ARG A 97 -8.06 0.56 -20.27
N ASP A 98 -6.84 0.10 -20.48
CA ASP A 98 -6.27 -1.03 -19.74
C ASP A 98 -6.17 -0.71 -18.26
N ARG A 99 -5.66 0.46 -17.89
CA ARG A 99 -5.55 0.91 -16.48
C ARG A 99 -6.92 1.09 -15.83
N SER A 100 -7.86 1.69 -16.55
CA SER A 100 -9.24 1.85 -16.10
C SER A 100 -9.89 0.50 -15.76
N GLN A 101 -9.77 -0.47 -16.64
CA GLN A 101 -10.38 -1.80 -16.45
C GLN A 101 -9.71 -2.59 -15.31
N ARG A 102 -8.38 -2.60 -15.26
CA ARG A 102 -7.64 -3.38 -14.24
C ARG A 102 -7.81 -2.85 -12.84
N HIS A 103 -7.93 -1.54 -12.68
CA HIS A 103 -7.93 -0.90 -11.37
C HIS A 103 -9.29 -0.29 -10.98
N GLY A 104 -10.31 -0.43 -11.82
CA GLY A 104 -11.65 0.10 -11.52
C GLY A 104 -11.74 1.64 -11.53
N VAL A 105 -10.82 2.32 -12.21
CA VAL A 105 -10.84 3.78 -12.36
C VAL A 105 -11.80 4.17 -13.47
N LYS A 106 -12.65 5.17 -13.24
CA LYS A 106 -13.57 5.64 -14.25
C LYS A 106 -12.85 6.42 -15.34
N LEU A 107 -12.80 5.88 -16.56
CA LEU A 107 -12.36 6.63 -17.74
C LEU A 107 -13.54 7.47 -18.25
N CYS A 108 -13.39 8.79 -18.22
CA CYS A 108 -14.44 9.74 -18.52
C CYS A 108 -14.23 10.39 -19.89
N PRO A 109 -15.31 10.67 -20.65
CA PRO A 109 -15.22 11.30 -21.97
C PRO A 109 -14.98 12.80 -21.92
N THR A 110 -15.16 13.44 -20.76
CA THR A 110 -14.98 14.88 -20.58
C THR A 110 -14.31 15.21 -19.27
N ILE A 111 -13.64 16.36 -19.21
CA ILE A 111 -13.06 16.88 -17.96
C ILE A 111 -14.16 17.09 -16.91
N ALA A 112 -15.30 17.66 -17.30
CA ALA A 112 -16.41 17.89 -16.37
C ALA A 112 -16.88 16.58 -15.71
N GLU A 113 -17.03 15.51 -16.46
CA GLU A 113 -17.41 14.20 -15.92
C GLU A 113 -16.32 13.61 -15.05
N THR A 114 -15.06 13.85 -15.38
CA THR A 114 -13.90 13.39 -14.57
C THR A 114 -13.92 14.03 -13.18
N LEU A 115 -14.30 15.28 -13.06
CA LEU A 115 -14.37 16.00 -11.80
C LEU A 115 -15.63 15.67 -10.98
N THR A 116 -16.73 15.43 -11.65
CA THR A 116 -18.05 15.23 -11.00
C THR A 116 -18.45 13.77 -10.87
N LEU A 117 -17.77 12.85 -11.56
CA LEU A 117 -18.15 11.44 -11.69
C LEU A 117 -19.57 11.23 -12.21
N GLY A 118 -20.09 12.21 -12.96
CA GLY A 118 -21.45 12.22 -13.49
C GLY A 118 -22.50 12.79 -12.53
N THR A 119 -22.09 13.42 -11.43
CA THR A 119 -23.00 14.13 -10.50
C THR A 119 -23.05 15.63 -10.81
N SER A 120 -23.93 16.37 -10.13
CA SER A 120 -24.04 17.83 -10.26
C SER A 120 -23.00 18.62 -9.44
N ARG A 121 -22.11 17.95 -8.69
CA ARG A 121 -21.11 18.57 -7.80
C ARG A 121 -19.77 17.90 -7.96
N LEU A 122 -18.72 18.59 -7.50
CA LEU A 122 -17.39 18.00 -7.42
C LEU A 122 -17.42 16.74 -6.53
N ALA A 123 -16.90 15.65 -7.08
CA ALA A 123 -16.87 14.33 -6.44
C ALA A 123 -15.45 13.87 -6.09
N VAL A 124 -14.47 14.74 -6.24
CA VAL A 124 -13.05 14.49 -5.96
C VAL A 124 -12.51 15.55 -5.01
N ASP A 125 -11.48 15.18 -4.23
CA ASP A 125 -10.79 16.07 -3.28
C ASP A 125 -9.70 16.90 -3.97
N GLY A 126 -9.23 16.47 -5.14
CA GLY A 126 -8.18 17.15 -5.91
C GLY A 126 -8.09 16.68 -7.35
N VAL A 127 -7.34 17.41 -8.14
CA VAL A 127 -7.12 17.14 -9.57
C VAL A 127 -5.63 17.23 -9.87
N LEU A 128 -5.10 16.24 -10.58
CA LEU A 128 -3.78 16.31 -11.21
C LEU A 128 -3.96 16.60 -12.70
N ILE A 129 -3.22 17.59 -13.18
CA ILE A 129 -3.20 17.96 -14.61
C ILE A 129 -1.81 17.68 -15.14
N ILE A 130 -1.69 16.79 -16.11
CA ILE A 130 -0.44 16.34 -16.68
C ILE A 130 -0.48 16.67 -18.19
N GLY A 131 0.13 17.79 -18.55
CA GLY A 131 0.30 18.15 -19.95
C GLY A 131 1.45 17.36 -20.58
N GLU A 132 1.20 16.74 -21.71
CA GLU A 132 2.20 16.10 -22.56
C GLU A 132 2.22 16.83 -23.92
N HIS A 133 3.34 16.73 -24.63
CA HIS A 133 3.32 17.08 -26.05
C HIS A 133 2.46 16.01 -26.76
N GLY A 134 1.34 16.43 -27.33
CA GLY A 134 0.55 15.63 -28.24
C GLY A 134 1.27 15.45 -29.58
N ASP A 135 0.76 14.57 -30.41
CA ASP A 135 1.13 14.46 -31.82
C ASP A 135 0.45 15.56 -32.62
#